data_4876e39b3e6985a348a03b906b724d48
#
_entry.id   4876e39b3e6985a348a03b906b724d48
#
_cell.length_a   1.000
_cell.length_b   1.000
_cell.length_c   1.000
_cell.angle_alpha   90.00
_cell.angle_beta   90.00
_cell.angle_gamma   90.00
#
_symmetry.space_group_name_H-M   'P 1'
#
loop_
_entity.id
_entity.type
_entity.pdbx_description
1 polymer ?
#
loop_
_entity_poly.entity_id
_entity_poly.type
_entity_poly.pdbx_seq_one_letter_code
_entity_poly.pdbx_strand_id
1 'polypeptide(L)'
;MAEYHSISDLVKLSINNKQELWQVVLTGQAHDKLMSERDVFAQMKKMYQAMKSADEQYDQQLRSPSKMAGGDGYKMRIYNESGRNICGDFIGVVMEKALKMGESNACMKRIVAAPTAGSCGVIPAVLLSYEKCFGVTEDECVKALLIAAGIGAVIAENASIAGAAGGCQAEIGSASAMAAAGLAYMQGADSEGCANALALALKSMLGLTCDPVCGLVEVPCICLLYTSP
;
A
#
# COMPACT_ATOMS: atom_id res chain seq x y z
N MET A 1 -13.10 -0.02 -25.83
CA MET A 1 -11.84 0.19 -25.11
C MET A 1 -11.44 -1.09 -24.44
N ALA A 2 -10.18 -1.40 -24.32
CA ALA A 2 -9.78 -2.68 -23.74
C ALA A 2 -9.96 -2.63 -22.23
N GLU A 3 -10.96 -3.34 -21.72
CA GLU A 3 -11.09 -3.65 -20.30
C GLU A 3 -10.01 -4.67 -19.94
N TYR A 4 -9.43 -4.55 -18.74
CA TYR A 4 -8.51 -5.55 -18.21
C TYR A 4 -9.14 -6.22 -16.99
N HIS A 5 -9.22 -7.55 -17.03
CA HIS A 5 -9.76 -8.39 -15.95
C HIS A 5 -8.69 -9.26 -15.28
N SER A 6 -7.48 -9.21 -15.82
CA SER A 6 -6.33 -9.94 -15.28
C SER A 6 -5.06 -9.08 -15.32
N ILE A 7 -4.06 -9.46 -14.51
CA ILE A 7 -2.73 -8.85 -14.56
C ILE A 7 -2.09 -9.05 -15.95
N SER A 8 -2.31 -10.22 -16.58
CA SER A 8 -1.83 -10.50 -17.92
C SER A 8 -2.42 -9.55 -18.96
N ASP A 9 -3.70 -9.20 -18.85
CA ASP A 9 -4.35 -8.25 -19.75
C ASP A 9 -3.79 -6.85 -19.57
N LEU A 10 -3.61 -6.42 -18.32
CA LEU A 10 -3.02 -5.13 -17.99
C LEU A 10 -1.60 -4.99 -18.59
N VAL A 11 -0.76 -6.03 -18.46
CA VAL A 11 0.58 -6.07 -19.04
C VAL A 11 0.52 -6.04 -20.57
N LYS A 12 -0.34 -6.87 -21.19
CA LYS A 12 -0.51 -6.89 -22.66
C LYS A 12 -0.97 -5.55 -23.21
N LEU A 13 -1.91 -4.88 -22.52
CA LEU A 13 -2.37 -3.53 -22.92
C LEU A 13 -1.24 -2.52 -22.87
N SER A 14 -0.42 -2.54 -21.81
CA SER A 14 0.75 -1.69 -21.69
C SER A 14 1.72 -1.89 -22.88
N ILE A 15 2.06 -3.13 -23.17
CA ILE A 15 3.00 -3.46 -24.26
C ILE A 15 2.42 -3.10 -25.63
N ASN A 16 1.18 -3.50 -25.93
CA ASN A 16 0.56 -3.29 -27.23
C ASN A 16 0.35 -1.81 -27.54
N ASN A 17 -0.03 -1.03 -26.54
CA ASN A 17 -0.28 0.40 -26.70
C ASN A 17 1.02 1.24 -26.54
N LYS A 18 2.14 0.62 -26.17
CA LYS A 18 3.39 1.31 -25.82
C LYS A 18 3.17 2.39 -24.75
N GLN A 19 2.37 2.05 -23.74
CA GLN A 19 2.04 2.89 -22.60
C GLN A 19 2.64 2.29 -21.32
N GLU A 20 2.99 3.15 -20.36
CA GLU A 20 3.33 2.69 -19.01
C GLU A 20 2.08 2.14 -18.30
N LEU A 21 2.25 1.21 -17.35
CA LEU A 21 1.13 0.60 -16.62
C LEU A 21 0.19 1.63 -15.99
N TRP A 22 0.72 2.70 -15.40
CA TRP A 22 -0.11 3.74 -14.79
C TRP A 22 -1.00 4.47 -15.80
N GLN A 23 -0.55 4.62 -17.05
CA GLN A 23 -1.34 5.24 -18.13
C GLN A 23 -2.52 4.35 -18.52
N VAL A 24 -2.29 3.04 -18.66
CA VAL A 24 -3.35 2.07 -18.93
C VAL A 24 -4.41 2.11 -17.82
N VAL A 25 -3.99 2.10 -16.57
CA VAL A 25 -4.91 2.21 -15.42
C VAL A 25 -5.65 3.54 -15.41
N LEU A 26 -4.94 4.65 -15.65
CA LEU A 26 -5.53 5.99 -15.70
C LEU A 26 -6.62 6.09 -16.76
N THR A 27 -6.32 5.65 -17.97
CA THR A 27 -7.27 5.66 -19.10
C THR A 27 -8.49 4.77 -18.81
N GLY A 28 -8.28 3.56 -18.28
CA GLY A 28 -9.36 2.66 -17.87
C GLY A 28 -10.27 3.31 -16.82
N GLN A 29 -9.70 3.84 -15.74
CA GLN A 29 -10.45 4.52 -14.68
C GLN A 29 -11.19 5.78 -15.16
N ALA A 30 -10.60 6.54 -16.08
CA ALA A 30 -11.23 7.70 -16.67
C ALA A 30 -12.49 7.32 -17.47
N HIS A 31 -12.39 6.22 -18.22
CA HIS A 31 -13.52 5.67 -18.95
C HIS A 31 -14.63 5.17 -18.03
N ASP A 32 -14.31 4.34 -17.06
CA ASP A 32 -15.28 3.71 -16.15
C ASP A 32 -16.04 4.75 -15.31
N LYS A 33 -15.34 5.82 -14.92
CA LYS A 33 -15.93 6.91 -14.12
C LYS A 33 -16.55 8.02 -14.95
N LEU A 34 -16.46 7.95 -16.27
CA LEU A 34 -16.88 9.03 -17.19
C LEU A 34 -16.24 10.39 -16.82
N MET A 35 -14.94 10.35 -16.50
CA MET A 35 -14.14 11.51 -16.08
C MET A 35 -12.98 11.74 -17.04
N SER A 36 -12.38 12.94 -16.99
CA SER A 36 -11.13 13.17 -17.70
C SER A 36 -9.95 12.49 -16.97
N GLU A 37 -8.91 12.06 -17.70
CA GLU A 37 -7.68 11.52 -17.11
C GLU A 37 -7.05 12.51 -16.12
N ARG A 38 -7.12 13.81 -16.43
CA ARG A 38 -6.65 14.87 -15.52
C ARG A 38 -7.38 14.84 -14.18
N ASP A 39 -8.70 14.66 -14.19
CA ASP A 39 -9.48 14.64 -12.97
C ASP A 39 -9.25 13.36 -12.16
N VAL A 40 -9.10 12.21 -12.82
CA VAL A 40 -8.73 10.95 -12.16
C VAL A 40 -7.35 11.06 -11.53
N PHE A 41 -6.36 11.60 -12.24
CA PHE A 41 -5.03 11.84 -11.69
C PHE A 41 -5.07 12.79 -10.49
N ALA A 42 -5.84 13.88 -10.58
CA ALA A 42 -6.02 14.81 -9.47
C ALA A 42 -6.71 14.17 -8.25
N GLN A 43 -7.67 13.27 -8.46
CA GLN A 43 -8.28 12.50 -7.38
C GLN A 43 -7.25 11.58 -6.70
N MET A 44 -6.44 10.86 -7.49
CA MET A 44 -5.39 10.00 -6.95
C MET A 44 -4.34 10.79 -6.17
N LYS A 45 -3.97 11.96 -6.66
CA LYS A 45 -3.09 12.90 -5.97
C LYS A 45 -3.65 13.34 -4.61
N LYS A 46 -4.95 13.64 -4.53
CA LYS A 46 -5.62 13.93 -3.25
C LYS A 46 -5.59 12.74 -2.29
N MET A 47 -5.72 11.51 -2.80
CA MET A 47 -5.58 10.29 -1.99
C MET A 47 -4.16 10.16 -1.41
N TYR A 48 -3.14 10.37 -2.25
CA TYR A 48 -1.75 10.37 -1.81
C TYR A 48 -1.47 11.44 -0.74
N GLN A 49 -1.96 12.66 -0.95
CA GLN A 49 -1.86 13.75 0.03
C GLN A 49 -2.57 13.43 1.34
N ALA A 50 -3.69 12.71 1.29
CA ALA A 50 -4.38 12.24 2.49
C ALA A 50 -3.55 11.18 3.26
N MET A 51 -2.84 10.29 2.56
CA MET A 51 -1.89 9.35 3.17
C MET A 51 -0.75 10.10 3.86
N LYS A 52 -0.18 11.10 3.20
CA LYS A 52 0.88 11.96 3.74
C LYS A 52 0.42 12.72 4.99
N SER A 53 -0.75 13.33 4.92
CA SER A 53 -1.35 14.01 6.07
C SER A 53 -1.63 13.06 7.25
N ALA A 54 -2.04 11.82 6.99
CA ALA A 54 -2.25 10.83 8.04
C ALA A 54 -0.93 10.46 8.76
N ASP A 55 0.18 10.31 8.01
CA ASP A 55 1.51 10.07 8.58
C ASP A 55 2.00 11.26 9.43
N GLU A 56 1.81 12.48 8.95
CA GLU A 56 2.21 13.71 9.63
C GLU A 56 1.42 13.97 10.92
N GLN A 57 0.13 13.57 10.94
CA GLN A 57 -0.76 13.75 12.09
C GLN A 57 -0.71 12.61 13.10
N TYR A 58 0.28 11.71 12.98
CA TYR A 58 0.48 10.66 13.96
C TYR A 58 0.73 11.25 15.36
N ASP A 59 0.04 10.71 16.35
CA ASP A 59 0.18 11.13 17.76
C ASP A 59 0.66 9.95 18.61
N GLN A 60 1.90 10.03 19.06
CA GLN A 60 2.58 9.01 19.87
C GLN A 60 1.94 8.78 21.25
N GLN A 61 1.12 9.70 21.72
CA GLN A 61 0.50 9.61 23.05
C GLN A 61 -0.83 8.88 23.02
N LEU A 62 -1.44 8.78 21.86
CA LEU A 62 -2.72 8.07 21.70
C LEU A 62 -2.56 6.58 21.95
N ARG A 63 -3.63 6.01 22.46
CA ARG A 63 -3.80 4.57 22.63
C ARG A 63 -5.16 4.17 22.05
N SER A 64 -5.21 2.97 21.49
CA SER A 64 -6.48 2.39 21.04
C SER A 64 -7.47 2.23 22.19
N PRO A 65 -8.77 2.09 21.94
CA PRO A 65 -9.78 1.85 23.00
C PRO A 65 -9.43 0.66 23.90
N SER A 66 -8.85 -0.40 23.34
CA SER A 66 -8.37 -1.57 24.09
C SER A 66 -7.10 -1.31 24.89
N LYS A 67 -6.38 -0.25 24.60
CA LYS A 67 -5.04 0.13 25.12
C LYS A 67 -3.90 -0.82 24.69
N MET A 68 -4.16 -1.75 23.76
CA MET A 68 -3.15 -2.69 23.26
C MET A 68 -2.25 -2.09 22.18
N ALA A 69 -2.72 -1.06 21.46
CA ALA A 69 -1.98 -0.42 20.38
C ALA A 69 -1.74 1.07 20.63
N GLY A 70 -0.61 1.59 20.13
CA GLY A 70 -0.21 2.99 20.16
C GLY A 70 1.20 3.22 20.73
N GLY A 71 1.92 4.15 20.11
CA GLY A 71 3.25 4.60 20.55
C GLY A 71 4.43 3.79 20.02
N ASP A 72 4.21 2.68 19.31
CA ASP A 72 5.30 1.85 18.77
C ASP A 72 5.92 2.46 17.51
N GLY A 73 5.15 3.19 16.72
CA GLY A 73 5.68 3.99 15.61
C GLY A 73 6.72 5.02 16.08
N TYR A 74 6.49 5.63 17.24
CA TYR A 74 7.47 6.53 17.86
C TYR A 74 8.71 5.77 18.37
N LYS A 75 8.53 4.63 19.01
CA LYS A 75 9.67 3.80 19.47
C LYS A 75 10.52 3.35 18.29
N MET A 76 9.89 2.95 17.18
CA MET A 76 10.59 2.57 15.95
C MET A 76 11.40 3.75 15.38
N ARG A 77 10.85 4.96 15.41
CA ARG A 77 11.55 6.17 15.01
C ARG A 77 12.81 6.39 15.87
N ILE A 78 12.69 6.32 17.19
CA ILE A 78 13.85 6.48 18.11
C ILE A 78 14.90 5.38 17.86
N TYR A 79 14.45 4.14 17.56
CA TYR A 79 15.36 3.06 17.20
C TYR A 79 16.11 3.35 15.89
N ASN A 80 15.42 3.85 14.86
CA ASN A 80 16.05 4.26 13.61
C ASN A 80 17.08 5.38 13.83
N GLU A 81 16.72 6.42 14.59
CA GLU A 81 17.60 7.55 14.91
C GLU A 81 18.83 7.14 15.73
N SER A 82 18.78 6.01 16.44
CA SER A 82 19.92 5.49 17.20
C SER A 82 21.07 4.92 16.36
N GLY A 83 20.86 4.75 15.06
CA GLY A 83 21.82 4.14 14.12
C GLY A 83 22.05 2.63 14.31
N ARG A 84 21.27 1.96 15.18
CA ARG A 84 21.39 0.53 15.45
C ARG A 84 20.55 -0.36 14.52
N ASN A 85 19.78 0.24 13.64
CA ASN A 85 18.93 -0.49 12.71
C ASN A 85 19.78 -1.22 11.66
N ILE A 86 19.73 -2.56 11.66
CA ILE A 86 20.49 -3.41 10.75
C ILE A 86 19.83 -3.57 9.37
N CYS A 87 18.56 -3.16 9.22
CA CYS A 87 17.82 -3.27 7.95
C CYS A 87 18.09 -2.12 6.97
N GLY A 88 18.87 -1.12 7.41
CA GLY A 88 19.12 0.10 6.63
C GLY A 88 17.99 1.14 6.72
N ASP A 89 18.28 2.35 6.24
CA ASP A 89 17.42 3.51 6.47
C ASP A 89 16.05 3.37 5.81
N PHE A 90 15.99 2.90 4.56
CA PHE A 90 14.73 2.78 3.83
C PHE A 90 13.75 1.84 4.55
N ILE A 91 14.18 0.62 4.85
CA ILE A 91 13.32 -0.36 5.54
C ILE A 91 12.94 0.12 6.93
N GLY A 92 13.88 0.74 7.66
CA GLY A 92 13.58 1.34 8.96
C GLY A 92 12.46 2.38 8.90
N VAL A 93 12.50 3.26 7.90
CA VAL A 93 11.46 4.28 7.70
C VAL A 93 10.14 3.64 7.25
N VAL A 94 10.17 2.60 6.41
CA VAL A 94 8.96 1.83 6.03
C VAL A 94 8.29 1.24 7.27
N MET A 95 9.04 0.56 8.13
CA MET A 95 8.52 -0.02 9.38
C MET A 95 7.92 1.04 10.31
N GLU A 96 8.60 2.18 10.48
CA GLU A 96 8.09 3.31 11.27
C GLU A 96 6.73 3.80 10.74
N LYS A 97 6.65 4.06 9.43
CA LYS A 97 5.43 4.58 8.81
C LYS A 97 4.28 3.56 8.82
N ALA A 98 4.58 2.28 8.62
CA ALA A 98 3.60 1.21 8.72
C ALA A 98 2.98 1.13 10.11
N LEU A 99 3.80 1.16 11.16
CA LEU A 99 3.35 1.22 12.55
C LEU A 99 2.48 2.46 12.81
N LYS A 100 2.93 3.65 12.41
CA LYS A 100 2.18 4.89 12.57
C LYS A 100 0.79 4.84 11.95
N MET A 101 0.68 4.28 10.74
CA MET A 101 -0.61 4.13 10.05
C MET A 101 -1.52 3.12 10.76
N GLY A 102 -1.00 1.95 11.11
CA GLY A 102 -1.75 0.92 11.83
C GLY A 102 -2.25 1.40 13.18
N GLU A 103 -1.40 2.08 13.95
CA GLU A 103 -1.78 2.67 15.23
C GLU A 103 -2.78 3.82 15.07
N SER A 104 -2.63 4.65 14.05
CA SER A 104 -3.60 5.70 13.74
C SER A 104 -4.98 5.12 13.44
N ASN A 105 -5.04 4.01 12.67
CA ASN A 105 -6.28 3.28 12.43
C ASN A 105 -6.88 2.72 13.72
N ALA A 106 -6.08 2.03 14.54
CA ALA A 106 -6.52 1.49 15.82
C ALA A 106 -6.99 2.56 16.82
N CYS A 107 -6.40 3.75 16.75
CA CYS A 107 -6.77 4.93 17.55
C CYS A 107 -7.91 5.75 16.92
N MET A 108 -8.63 5.21 15.93
CA MET A 108 -9.79 5.86 15.28
C MET A 108 -9.45 7.19 14.59
N LYS A 109 -8.20 7.34 14.15
CA LYS A 109 -7.78 8.50 13.35
C LYS A 109 -8.10 8.29 11.87
N ARG A 110 -8.07 9.37 11.12
CA ARG A 110 -8.25 9.33 9.67
C ARG A 110 -7.07 8.61 9.01
N ILE A 111 -7.37 7.60 8.19
CA ILE A 111 -6.42 6.89 7.31
C ILE A 111 -7.03 6.78 5.90
N VAL A 112 -6.24 6.31 4.95
CA VAL A 112 -6.72 5.90 3.64
C VAL A 112 -6.75 4.38 3.59
N ALA A 113 -7.92 3.79 3.37
CA ALA A 113 -8.05 2.35 3.16
C ALA A 113 -7.47 1.99 1.78
N ALA A 114 -6.43 1.12 1.75
CA ALA A 114 -5.73 0.75 0.52
C ALA A 114 -5.14 -0.67 0.61
N PRO A 115 -5.87 -1.72 0.15
CA PRO A 115 -7.26 -1.71 -0.31
C PRO A 115 -8.29 -1.66 0.83
N THR A 116 -7.92 -1.99 2.06
CA THR A 116 -8.81 -2.05 3.23
C THR A 116 -8.26 -1.22 4.40
N ALA A 117 -9.06 -1.03 5.46
CA ALA A 117 -8.60 -0.33 6.65
C ALA A 117 -7.52 -1.11 7.41
N GLY A 118 -7.61 -2.45 7.47
CA GLY A 118 -6.62 -3.29 8.15
C GLY A 118 -5.25 -3.29 7.46
N SER A 119 -5.20 -3.02 6.15
CA SER A 119 -3.97 -2.93 5.37
C SER A 119 -3.53 -1.49 5.06
N CYS A 120 -4.14 -0.49 5.68
CA CYS A 120 -3.94 0.93 5.39
C CYS A 120 -2.49 1.43 5.54
N GLY A 121 -1.64 0.67 6.22
CA GLY A 121 -0.24 1.02 6.46
C GLY A 121 0.70 0.62 5.33
N VAL A 122 0.40 -0.43 4.55
CA VAL A 122 1.37 -1.02 3.61
C VAL A 122 1.76 -0.03 2.49
N ILE A 123 0.80 0.38 1.67
CA ILE A 123 1.07 1.27 0.52
C ILE A 123 1.62 2.63 0.95
N PRO A 124 1.02 3.33 1.94
CA PRO A 124 1.58 4.60 2.39
C PRO A 124 2.98 4.47 2.96
N ALA A 125 3.27 3.40 3.74
CA ALA A 125 4.60 3.20 4.30
C ALA A 125 5.66 3.08 3.21
N VAL A 126 5.41 2.32 2.16
CA VAL A 126 6.35 2.12 1.04
C VAL A 126 6.53 3.42 0.25
N LEU A 127 5.43 4.04 -0.23
CA LEU A 127 5.51 5.19 -1.13
C LEU A 127 6.05 6.44 -0.42
N LEU A 128 5.59 6.74 0.80
CA LEU A 128 6.07 7.90 1.56
C LEU A 128 7.53 7.74 2.02
N SER A 129 7.96 6.50 2.28
CA SER A 129 9.37 6.24 2.60
C SER A 129 10.24 6.39 1.38
N TYR A 130 9.75 5.96 0.22
CA TYR A 130 10.50 6.11 -1.04
C TYR A 130 10.64 7.59 -1.41
N GLU A 131 9.57 8.38 -1.33
CA GLU A 131 9.63 9.84 -1.51
C GLU A 131 10.67 10.47 -0.57
N LYS A 132 10.63 10.11 0.71
CA LYS A 132 11.54 10.66 1.73
C LYS A 132 13.00 10.29 1.50
N CYS A 133 13.28 9.03 1.18
CA CYS A 133 14.66 8.52 1.10
C CYS A 133 15.34 8.80 -0.25
N PHE A 134 14.58 8.87 -1.33
CA PHE A 134 15.13 9.00 -2.69
C PHE A 134 14.80 10.33 -3.38
N GLY A 135 13.97 11.17 -2.75
CA GLY A 135 13.69 12.53 -3.24
C GLY A 135 12.89 12.57 -4.54
N VAL A 136 12.10 11.53 -4.81
CA VAL A 136 11.20 11.49 -5.99
C VAL A 136 10.06 12.48 -5.85
N THR A 137 9.45 12.85 -6.97
CA THR A 137 8.34 13.79 -6.97
C THR A 137 7.03 13.15 -6.50
N GLU A 138 6.13 13.97 -5.98
CA GLU A 138 4.78 13.53 -5.61
C GLU A 138 4.04 12.88 -6.79
N ASP A 139 4.23 13.41 -8.01
CA ASP A 139 3.59 12.87 -9.21
C ASP A 139 4.11 11.46 -9.57
N GLU A 140 5.39 11.17 -9.32
CA GLU A 140 5.92 9.80 -9.47
C GLU A 140 5.30 8.84 -8.46
N CYS A 141 5.13 9.26 -7.21
CA CYS A 141 4.41 8.47 -6.22
C CYS A 141 2.94 8.26 -6.61
N VAL A 142 2.29 9.26 -7.21
CA VAL A 142 0.90 9.13 -7.70
C VAL A 142 0.80 8.14 -8.87
N LYS A 143 1.79 8.10 -9.78
CA LYS A 143 1.84 7.08 -10.85
C LYS A 143 1.97 5.66 -10.25
N ALA A 144 2.85 5.47 -9.27
CA ALA A 144 2.98 4.20 -8.56
C ALA A 144 1.68 3.82 -7.82
N LEU A 145 0.99 4.79 -7.24
CA LEU A 145 -0.31 4.56 -6.58
C LEU A 145 -1.41 4.20 -7.58
N LEU A 146 -1.39 4.74 -8.81
CA LEU A 146 -2.29 4.32 -9.91
C LEU A 146 -2.06 2.87 -10.28
N ILE A 147 -0.79 2.43 -10.43
CA ILE A 147 -0.45 1.02 -10.69
C ILE A 147 -1.00 0.15 -9.56
N ALA A 148 -0.72 0.51 -8.31
CA ALA A 148 -1.24 -0.20 -7.15
C ALA A 148 -2.77 -0.32 -7.19
N ALA A 149 -3.49 0.76 -7.52
CA ALA A 149 -4.94 0.77 -7.62
C ALA A 149 -5.47 -0.15 -8.72
N GLY A 150 -4.85 -0.17 -9.91
CA GLY A 150 -5.21 -1.08 -10.99
C GLY A 150 -5.02 -2.54 -10.62
N ILE A 151 -3.92 -2.87 -9.94
CA ILE A 151 -3.67 -4.23 -9.43
C ILE A 151 -4.70 -4.60 -8.37
N GLY A 152 -4.97 -3.71 -7.43
CA GLY A 152 -5.99 -3.92 -6.39
C GLY A 152 -7.37 -4.17 -6.97
N ALA A 153 -7.74 -3.49 -8.06
CA ALA A 153 -8.99 -3.73 -8.77
C ALA A 153 -9.06 -5.14 -9.37
N VAL A 154 -7.98 -5.60 -10.04
CA VAL A 154 -7.90 -6.96 -10.58
C VAL A 154 -7.97 -8.01 -9.48
N ILE A 155 -7.29 -7.81 -8.35
CA ILE A 155 -7.36 -8.75 -7.22
C ILE A 155 -8.78 -8.78 -6.64
N ALA A 156 -9.42 -7.62 -6.46
CA ALA A 156 -10.78 -7.53 -5.93
C ALA A 156 -11.83 -8.19 -6.83
N GLU A 157 -11.63 -8.16 -8.15
CA GLU A 157 -12.52 -8.80 -9.11
C GLU A 157 -12.38 -10.33 -9.10
N ASN A 158 -11.16 -10.85 -8.97
CA ASN A 158 -10.87 -12.29 -9.12
C ASN A 158 -10.75 -13.05 -7.78
N ALA A 159 -10.63 -12.33 -6.66
CA ALA A 159 -10.43 -12.90 -5.32
C ALA A 159 -11.03 -11.99 -4.25
N SER A 160 -10.96 -12.43 -2.98
CA SER A 160 -11.34 -11.59 -1.85
C SER A 160 -10.16 -10.73 -1.38
N ILE A 161 -10.43 -9.46 -1.09
CA ILE A 161 -9.50 -8.55 -0.39
C ILE A 161 -9.85 -8.39 1.10
N ALA A 162 -10.92 -9.05 1.56
CA ALA A 162 -11.41 -8.91 2.92
C ALA A 162 -10.73 -9.91 3.86
N GLY A 163 -10.11 -9.41 4.93
CA GLY A 163 -9.46 -10.24 5.94
C GLY A 163 -10.42 -11.24 6.61
N ALA A 164 -11.68 -10.84 6.82
CA ALA A 164 -12.71 -11.70 7.40
C ALA A 164 -13.05 -12.92 6.52
N ALA A 165 -12.92 -12.81 5.21
CA ALA A 165 -13.22 -13.89 4.26
C ALA A 165 -11.99 -14.70 3.88
N GLY A 166 -10.87 -14.03 3.61
CA GLY A 166 -9.65 -14.64 3.07
C GLY A 166 -8.43 -14.63 4.01
N GLY A 167 -8.58 -14.11 5.23
CA GLY A 167 -7.46 -13.96 6.17
C GLY A 167 -6.51 -12.80 5.81
N CYS A 168 -5.40 -12.74 6.55
CA CYS A 168 -4.38 -11.72 6.33
C CYS A 168 -3.72 -11.84 4.95
N GLN A 169 -3.63 -13.07 4.39
CA GLN A 169 -3.17 -13.28 3.02
C GLN A 169 -3.98 -12.49 1.99
N ALA A 170 -5.31 -12.37 2.17
CA ALA A 170 -6.17 -11.61 1.27
C ALA A 170 -5.99 -10.09 1.49
N GLU A 171 -5.97 -9.64 2.71
CA GLU A 171 -5.95 -8.22 3.07
C GLU A 171 -4.55 -7.61 2.94
N ILE A 172 -3.62 -8.09 3.74
CA ILE A 172 -2.24 -7.59 3.75
C ILE A 172 -1.48 -8.07 2.49
N GLY A 173 -1.73 -9.32 2.05
CA GLY A 173 -1.13 -9.86 0.84
C GLY A 173 -1.51 -9.05 -0.41
N SER A 174 -2.76 -8.64 -0.55
CA SER A 174 -3.17 -7.74 -1.64
C SER A 174 -2.47 -6.40 -1.57
N ALA A 175 -2.42 -5.77 -0.38
CA ALA A 175 -1.74 -4.50 -0.20
C ALA A 175 -0.24 -4.60 -0.48
N SER A 176 0.42 -5.70 -0.06
CA SER A 176 1.84 -5.96 -0.34
C SER A 176 2.10 -6.14 -1.83
N ALA A 177 1.25 -6.89 -2.54
CA ALA A 177 1.32 -7.04 -3.99
C ALA A 177 1.17 -5.70 -4.72
N MET A 178 0.21 -4.88 -4.29
CA MET A 178 -0.03 -3.54 -4.82
C MET A 178 1.18 -2.63 -4.60
N ALA A 179 1.74 -2.63 -3.39
CA ALA A 179 2.91 -1.82 -3.04
C ALA A 179 4.17 -2.28 -3.78
N ALA A 180 4.39 -3.60 -3.88
CA ALA A 180 5.54 -4.17 -4.57
C ALA A 180 5.59 -3.79 -6.05
N ALA A 181 4.46 -3.82 -6.75
CA ALA A 181 4.42 -3.39 -8.14
C ALA A 181 4.64 -1.89 -8.31
N GLY A 182 4.06 -1.07 -7.44
CA GLY A 182 4.33 0.38 -7.42
C GLY A 182 5.80 0.69 -7.17
N LEU A 183 6.42 0.00 -6.20
CA LEU A 183 7.84 0.16 -5.90
C LEU A 183 8.74 -0.32 -7.05
N ALA A 184 8.42 -1.46 -7.66
CA ALA A 184 9.15 -1.97 -8.82
C ALA A 184 9.13 -0.96 -9.98
N TYR A 185 7.96 -0.37 -10.27
CA TYR A 185 7.85 0.72 -11.24
C TYR A 185 8.76 1.90 -10.90
N MET A 186 8.76 2.36 -9.66
CA MET A 186 9.61 3.47 -9.21
C MET A 186 11.11 3.15 -9.30
N GLN A 187 11.47 1.86 -9.29
CA GLN A 187 12.83 1.36 -9.53
C GLN A 187 13.16 1.15 -11.02
N GLY A 188 12.25 1.50 -11.92
CA GLY A 188 12.45 1.41 -13.37
C GLY A 188 12.11 0.06 -14.00
N ALA A 189 11.36 -0.80 -13.28
CA ALA A 189 10.88 -2.05 -13.86
C ALA A 189 9.84 -1.78 -14.95
N ASP A 190 9.87 -2.61 -15.99
CA ASP A 190 8.84 -2.65 -17.01
C ASP A 190 7.54 -3.30 -16.49
N SER A 191 6.54 -3.43 -17.36
CA SER A 191 5.23 -3.97 -17.00
C SER A 191 5.30 -5.43 -16.53
N GLU A 192 6.20 -6.24 -17.11
CA GLU A 192 6.41 -7.63 -16.71
C GLU A 192 7.14 -7.69 -15.35
N GLY A 193 8.14 -6.85 -15.14
CA GLY A 193 8.83 -6.71 -13.86
C GLY A 193 7.90 -6.33 -12.72
N CYS A 194 6.99 -5.39 -12.95
CA CYS A 194 5.93 -5.03 -12.00
C CYS A 194 5.00 -6.21 -11.69
N ALA A 195 4.59 -6.98 -12.71
CA ALA A 195 3.76 -8.16 -12.54
C ALA A 195 4.47 -9.27 -11.76
N ASN A 196 5.76 -9.47 -11.99
CA ASN A 196 6.58 -10.42 -11.23
C ASN A 196 6.76 -10.00 -9.77
N ALA A 197 7.00 -8.72 -9.52
CA ALA A 197 7.13 -8.19 -8.15
C ALA A 197 5.85 -8.41 -7.34
N LEU A 198 4.69 -8.07 -7.90
CA LEU A 198 3.41 -8.32 -7.24
C LEU A 198 3.17 -9.81 -6.94
N ALA A 199 3.52 -10.69 -7.89
CA ALA A 199 3.30 -12.13 -7.72
C ALA A 199 4.18 -12.69 -6.59
N LEU A 200 5.44 -12.26 -6.50
CA LEU A 200 6.37 -12.66 -5.44
C LEU A 200 5.88 -12.15 -4.07
N ALA A 201 5.45 -10.90 -3.97
CA ALA A 201 4.93 -10.34 -2.72
C ALA A 201 3.65 -11.06 -2.28
N LEU A 202 2.69 -11.28 -3.19
CA LEU A 202 1.46 -12.02 -2.89
C LEU A 202 1.76 -13.45 -2.43
N LYS A 203 2.67 -14.14 -3.16
CA LYS A 203 3.09 -15.51 -2.82
C LYS A 203 3.67 -15.58 -1.41
N SER A 204 4.45 -14.59 -0.98
CA SER A 204 5.07 -14.56 0.34
C SER A 204 4.05 -14.52 1.49
N MET A 205 2.85 -14.05 1.21
CA MET A 205 1.77 -13.89 2.19
C MET A 205 0.76 -15.05 2.19
N LEU A 206 0.89 -16.02 1.28
CA LEU A 206 -0.02 -17.17 1.21
C LEU A 206 0.08 -18.03 2.48
N GLY A 207 -1.06 -18.46 2.99
CA GLY A 207 -1.17 -19.25 4.22
C GLY A 207 -1.37 -18.41 5.49
N LEU A 208 -1.26 -17.08 5.44
CA LEU A 208 -1.52 -16.22 6.58
C LEU A 208 -3.02 -16.08 6.81
N THR A 209 -3.49 -16.68 7.89
CA THR A 209 -4.89 -16.59 8.35
C THR A 209 -5.10 -15.36 9.21
N CYS A 210 -6.35 -15.04 9.50
CA CYS A 210 -6.67 -14.06 10.54
C CYS A 210 -6.41 -14.66 11.92
N ASP A 211 -5.68 -13.94 12.77
CA ASP A 211 -5.25 -14.41 14.09
C ASP A 211 -5.62 -13.37 15.18
N PRO A 212 -6.92 -13.24 15.54
CA PRO A 212 -7.36 -12.25 16.51
C PRO A 212 -6.86 -12.56 17.93
N VAL A 213 -6.41 -11.52 18.64
CA VAL A 213 -6.06 -11.59 20.08
C VAL A 213 -7.27 -11.15 20.90
N CYS A 214 -7.80 -12.04 21.72
CA CYS A 214 -9.03 -11.77 22.50
C CYS A 214 -10.21 -11.28 21.65
N GLY A 215 -10.33 -11.76 20.41
CA GLY A 215 -11.38 -11.35 19.47
C GLY A 215 -11.10 -10.02 18.76
N LEU A 216 -9.96 -9.38 19.01
CA LEU A 216 -9.55 -8.12 18.39
C LEU A 216 -8.42 -8.35 17.39
N VAL A 217 -8.47 -7.65 16.26
CA VAL A 217 -7.47 -7.73 15.19
C VAL A 217 -6.41 -6.61 15.24
N GLU A 218 -6.50 -5.70 16.21
CA GLU A 218 -5.59 -4.55 16.35
C GLU A 218 -4.12 -4.98 16.29
N VAL A 219 -3.71 -5.85 17.23
CA VAL A 219 -2.30 -6.27 17.35
C VAL A 219 -1.83 -7.08 16.15
N PRO A 220 -2.54 -8.14 15.71
CA PRO A 220 -2.12 -8.92 14.54
C PRO A 220 -2.02 -8.09 13.26
N CYS A 221 -3.00 -7.23 12.98
CA CYS A 221 -2.96 -6.39 11.78
C CYS A 221 -1.78 -5.42 11.81
N ILE A 222 -1.55 -4.74 12.93
CA ILE A 222 -0.40 -3.83 13.07
C ILE A 222 0.92 -4.58 12.93
N CYS A 223 1.06 -5.76 13.55
CA CYS A 223 2.25 -6.60 13.40
C CYS A 223 2.56 -6.92 11.94
N LEU A 224 1.57 -7.35 11.16
CA LEU A 224 1.77 -7.71 9.76
C LEU A 224 2.09 -6.50 8.88
N LEU A 225 1.57 -5.30 9.20
CA LEU A 225 1.86 -4.10 8.42
C LEU A 225 3.35 -3.77 8.34
N TYR A 226 4.11 -3.96 9.42
CA TYR A 226 5.54 -3.65 9.44
C TYR A 226 6.44 -4.87 9.20
N THR A 227 5.89 -6.07 9.19
CA THR A 227 6.62 -7.31 8.88
C THR A 227 6.33 -7.83 7.46
N SER A 228 5.42 -7.19 6.73
CA SER A 228 5.20 -7.50 5.31
C SER A 228 6.42 -7.11 4.49
N PRO A 229 6.90 -7.98 3.63
CA PRO A 229 8.08 -7.73 2.79
C PRO A 229 7.84 -6.62 1.76
#